data_68c5ce5459e434fbd8dc31477fe63d95
#
_entry.id   68c5ce5459e434fbd8dc31477fe63d95
#
_cell.length_a   1.000
_cell.length_b   1.000
_cell.length_c   1.000
_cell.angle_alpha   90.00
_cell.angle_beta   90.00
_cell.angle_gamma   90.00
#
_symmetry.space_group_name_H-M   'P 1'
#
loop_
_entity.id
_entity.type
_entity.pdbx_description
1 polymer ?
#
loop_
_entity_poly.entity_id
_entity_poly.type
_entity_poly.pdbx_seq_one_letter_code
_entity_poly.pdbx_strand_id
1 'polypeptide(L)'
;MGITPLEGLVMGTRSGDIDAALPFYIMRKTGMSAQEMDTALNKKCGLLGITGKYTDRRDVEEAANAGDERAKLAMEMEGYRIKKYIGAYSAALGKVDAIVFTAGVGEHSATIRGLATEGLEAFGIKMCSKKNQISNTGNAETLISADDSKVKIFVIPTDEELVMTEDAYALMKGTYDVHTNFTYSFQDPKYVNKAREAGLVGDLEKHPELKDIIVRP
;
A
#
# COMPACT_ATOMS: atom_id res chain seq x y z
N MET A 1 1.22 11.59 0.28
CA MET A 1 2.01 12.33 1.27
C MET A 1 2.21 13.75 0.74
N GLY A 2 2.17 14.74 1.63
CA GLY A 2 2.47 16.13 1.28
C GLY A 2 3.93 16.48 1.56
N ILE A 3 4.16 17.64 2.17
CA ILE A 3 5.52 18.08 2.57
C ILE A 3 6.09 17.16 3.69
N THR A 4 5.22 16.49 4.43
CA THR A 4 5.59 15.51 5.45
C THR A 4 4.80 14.21 5.24
N PRO A 5 5.21 13.09 5.89
CA PRO A 5 4.45 11.85 5.87
C PRO A 5 3.12 11.89 6.64
N LEU A 6 2.77 12.98 7.31
CA LEU A 6 1.51 13.09 8.05
C LEU A 6 0.30 13.23 7.13
N GLU A 7 0.44 13.93 6.01
CA GLU A 7 -0.64 14.07 5.04
C GLU A 7 -0.89 12.75 4.32
N GLY A 8 -2.15 12.32 4.29
CA GLY A 8 -2.57 11.16 3.52
C GLY A 8 -3.18 10.04 4.35
N LEU A 9 -2.68 8.84 4.14
CA LEU A 9 -3.24 7.62 4.73
C LEU A 9 -2.91 7.50 6.23
N VAL A 10 -3.77 6.81 6.96
CA VAL A 10 -3.50 6.32 8.30
C VAL A 10 -2.35 5.31 8.22
N MET A 11 -1.39 5.40 9.11
CA MET A 11 -0.22 4.52 9.15
C MET A 11 -0.08 3.87 10.54
N GLY A 12 0.95 3.07 10.75
CA GLY A 12 1.19 2.38 12.03
C GLY A 12 1.15 3.31 13.23
N THR A 13 1.83 4.47 13.16
CA THR A 13 1.91 5.45 14.26
C THR A 13 1.53 6.88 13.86
N ARG A 14 1.28 7.16 12.57
CA ARG A 14 0.95 8.47 12.04
C ARG A 14 -0.55 8.61 11.80
N SER A 15 -1.08 9.81 12.09
CA SER A 15 -2.52 10.07 12.01
C SER A 15 -3.10 9.98 10.61
N GLY A 16 -2.32 10.31 9.59
CA GLY A 16 -2.88 10.67 8.29
C GLY A 16 -3.62 12.00 8.36
N ASP A 17 -4.48 12.27 7.36
CA ASP A 17 -5.26 13.50 7.31
C ASP A 17 -6.18 13.67 8.52
N ILE A 18 -6.16 14.87 9.06
CA ILE A 18 -7.03 15.31 10.14
C ILE A 18 -7.56 16.70 9.84
N ASP A 19 -8.56 17.16 10.60
CA ASP A 19 -8.96 18.57 10.59
C ASP A 19 -7.77 19.45 11.00
N ALA A 20 -7.45 20.44 10.19
CA ALA A 20 -6.31 21.33 10.41
C ALA A 20 -6.39 22.11 11.74
N ALA A 21 -7.58 22.33 12.28
CA ALA A 21 -7.79 23.02 13.56
C ALA A 21 -7.65 22.08 14.77
N LEU A 22 -7.72 20.76 14.57
CA LEU A 22 -7.69 19.77 15.65
C LEU A 22 -6.43 19.86 16.52
N PRO A 23 -5.21 19.95 15.97
CA PRO A 23 -4.00 20.06 16.77
C PRO A 23 -4.04 21.28 17.70
N PHE A 24 -4.43 22.43 17.19
CA PHE A 24 -4.52 23.67 17.98
C PHE A 24 -5.60 23.57 19.07
N TYR A 25 -6.70 22.90 18.78
CA TYR A 25 -7.74 22.66 19.78
C TYR A 25 -7.21 21.82 20.95
N ILE A 26 -6.54 20.71 20.63
CA ILE A 26 -5.95 19.82 21.64
C ILE A 26 -4.91 20.55 22.46
N MET A 27 -3.97 21.26 21.81
CA MET A 27 -2.94 22.05 22.50
C MET A 27 -3.54 23.04 23.49
N ARG A 28 -4.59 23.78 23.10
CA ARG A 28 -5.28 24.72 24.02
C ARG A 28 -5.95 24.01 25.21
N LYS A 29 -6.48 22.79 25.01
CA LYS A 29 -7.18 22.04 26.05
C LYS A 29 -6.26 21.32 27.01
N THR A 30 -5.11 20.86 26.53
CA THR A 30 -4.19 19.99 27.29
C THR A 30 -2.92 20.73 27.77
N GLY A 31 -2.63 21.90 27.20
CA GLY A 31 -1.37 22.61 27.44
C GLY A 31 -0.17 22.01 26.69
N MET A 32 -0.38 21.06 25.79
CA MET A 32 0.70 20.46 24.99
C MET A 32 1.41 21.53 24.17
N SER A 33 2.74 21.45 24.13
CA SER A 33 3.58 22.22 23.24
C SER A 33 3.46 21.74 21.78
N ALA A 34 3.92 22.55 20.83
CA ALA A 34 3.96 22.15 19.42
C ALA A 34 4.81 20.88 19.19
N GLN A 35 5.92 20.74 19.89
CA GLN A 35 6.79 19.55 19.80
C GLN A 35 6.10 18.28 20.33
N GLU A 36 5.35 18.39 21.42
CA GLU A 36 4.57 17.26 21.95
C GLU A 36 3.44 16.87 21.00
N MET A 37 2.78 17.85 20.39
CA MET A 37 1.74 17.61 19.37
C MET A 37 2.33 16.95 18.13
N ASP A 38 3.46 17.42 17.61
CA ASP A 38 4.16 16.79 16.49
C ASP A 38 4.51 15.33 16.81
N THR A 39 5.05 15.09 18.01
CA THR A 39 5.35 13.73 18.47
C THR A 39 4.09 12.86 18.55
N ALA A 40 2.98 13.42 19.05
CA ALA A 40 1.72 12.69 19.15
C ALA A 40 1.23 12.24 17.76
N LEU A 41 1.17 13.17 16.80
CA LEU A 41 0.69 12.91 15.45
C LEU A 41 1.58 11.94 14.67
N ASN A 42 2.89 11.99 14.88
CA ASN A 42 3.85 11.15 14.15
C ASN A 42 4.09 9.78 14.79
N LYS A 43 4.00 9.66 16.13
CA LYS A 43 4.49 8.49 16.89
C LYS A 43 3.45 7.81 17.77
N LYS A 44 2.29 8.44 18.02
CA LYS A 44 1.29 7.94 18.98
C LYS A 44 -0.14 7.86 18.40
N CYS A 45 -0.31 8.20 17.13
CA CYS A 45 -1.56 8.11 16.39
C CYS A 45 -1.59 6.85 15.50
N GLY A 46 -2.38 6.90 14.46
CA GLY A 46 -2.50 5.80 13.49
C GLY A 46 -3.09 4.54 14.08
N LEU A 47 -2.65 3.38 13.59
CA LEU A 47 -3.13 2.08 14.09
C LEU A 47 -2.85 1.93 15.59
N LEU A 48 -1.68 2.40 16.07
CA LEU A 48 -1.37 2.42 17.48
C LEU A 48 -2.38 3.23 18.29
N GLY A 49 -2.72 4.43 17.85
CA GLY A 49 -3.70 5.28 18.53
C GLY A 49 -5.10 4.68 18.57
N ILE A 50 -5.51 3.99 17.50
CA ILE A 50 -6.82 3.33 17.41
C ILE A 50 -6.86 2.08 18.28
N THR A 51 -5.86 1.21 18.17
CA THR A 51 -5.80 -0.08 18.90
C THR A 51 -5.36 0.08 20.36
N GLY A 52 -4.52 1.08 20.64
CA GLY A 52 -3.86 1.26 21.92
C GLY A 52 -2.71 0.28 22.19
N LYS A 53 -2.37 -0.60 21.24
CA LYS A 53 -1.42 -1.71 21.45
C LYS A 53 -0.46 -1.93 20.27
N TYR A 54 -0.99 -1.93 19.03
CA TYR A 54 -0.28 -2.45 17.87
C TYR A 54 0.20 -1.34 16.95
N THR A 55 1.44 -1.42 16.50
CA THR A 55 2.05 -0.55 15.49
C THR A 55 2.23 -1.26 14.16
N ASP A 56 2.45 -2.58 14.20
CA ASP A 56 2.58 -3.42 13.00
C ASP A 56 1.19 -3.84 12.52
N ARG A 57 0.95 -3.64 11.25
CA ARG A 57 -0.35 -3.95 10.65
C ARG A 57 -0.66 -5.45 10.66
N ARG A 58 0.37 -6.30 10.60
CA ARG A 58 0.20 -7.76 10.69
C ARG A 58 -0.39 -8.17 12.03
N ASP A 59 0.10 -7.57 13.11
CA ASP A 59 -0.44 -7.81 14.47
C ASP A 59 -1.88 -7.29 14.60
N VAL A 60 -2.19 -6.14 13.94
CA VAL A 60 -3.56 -5.60 13.89
C VAL A 60 -4.50 -6.56 13.16
N GLU A 61 -4.08 -7.11 12.01
CA GLU A 61 -4.90 -8.05 11.23
C GLU A 61 -5.12 -9.37 11.99
N GLU A 62 -4.09 -9.89 12.65
CA GLU A 62 -4.20 -11.08 13.50
C GLU A 62 -5.17 -10.84 14.68
N ALA A 63 -5.04 -9.72 15.37
CA ALA A 63 -5.94 -9.34 16.47
C ALA A 63 -7.38 -9.15 15.99
N ALA A 64 -7.58 -8.52 14.84
CA ALA A 64 -8.91 -8.35 14.23
C ALA A 64 -9.56 -9.71 13.92
N ASN A 65 -8.80 -10.64 13.35
CA ASN A 65 -9.23 -12.01 13.07
C ASN A 65 -9.54 -12.80 14.36
N ALA A 66 -8.84 -12.50 15.45
CA ALA A 66 -9.09 -13.04 16.78
C ALA A 66 -10.30 -12.38 17.51
N GLY A 67 -10.91 -11.36 16.91
CA GLY A 67 -12.11 -10.72 17.45
C GLY A 67 -11.88 -9.42 18.23
N ASP A 68 -10.68 -8.84 18.20
CA ASP A 68 -10.43 -7.52 18.81
C ASP A 68 -11.15 -6.43 18.00
N GLU A 69 -12.19 -5.82 18.61
CA GLU A 69 -13.04 -4.82 17.96
C GLU A 69 -12.28 -3.53 17.60
N ARG A 70 -11.26 -3.14 18.38
CA ARG A 70 -10.45 -1.97 18.05
C ARG A 70 -9.52 -2.24 16.88
N ALA A 71 -9.01 -3.46 16.77
CA ALA A 71 -8.21 -3.89 15.64
C ALA A 71 -9.06 -3.97 14.36
N LYS A 72 -10.29 -4.47 14.43
CA LYS A 72 -11.24 -4.43 13.30
C LYS A 72 -11.51 -2.99 12.85
N LEU A 73 -11.83 -2.10 13.80
CA LEU A 73 -12.05 -0.68 13.51
C LEU A 73 -10.80 -0.05 12.83
N ALA A 74 -9.60 -0.40 13.29
CA ALA A 74 -8.36 0.12 12.70
C ALA A 74 -8.18 -0.31 11.24
N MET A 75 -8.48 -1.58 10.92
CA MET A 75 -8.46 -2.10 9.56
C MET A 75 -9.51 -1.43 8.67
N GLU A 76 -10.74 -1.26 9.18
CA GLU A 76 -11.81 -0.57 8.46
C GLU A 76 -11.46 0.90 8.18
N MET A 77 -10.89 1.60 9.15
CA MET A 77 -10.45 3.00 8.98
C MET A 77 -9.33 3.13 7.94
N GLU A 78 -8.37 2.21 7.94
CA GLU A 78 -7.29 2.17 6.94
C GLU A 78 -7.87 1.95 5.54
N GLY A 79 -8.69 0.90 5.34
CA GLY A 79 -9.34 0.61 4.07
C GLY A 79 -10.26 1.74 3.58
N TYR A 80 -11.05 2.33 4.49
CA TYR A 80 -11.91 3.48 4.18
C TYR A 80 -11.11 4.70 3.71
N ARG A 81 -9.98 4.98 4.34
CA ARG A 81 -9.12 6.09 3.96
C ARG A 81 -8.53 5.89 2.56
N ILE A 82 -8.06 4.67 2.25
CA ILE A 82 -7.58 4.31 0.91
C ILE A 82 -8.69 4.46 -0.12
N LYS A 83 -9.89 3.96 0.18
CA LYS A 83 -11.08 4.09 -0.68
C LYS A 83 -11.38 5.56 -1.01
N LYS A 84 -11.32 6.45 -0.02
CA LYS A 84 -11.52 7.90 -0.25
C LYS A 84 -10.48 8.47 -1.22
N TYR A 85 -9.21 8.08 -1.10
CA TYR A 85 -8.15 8.52 -2.00
C TYR A 85 -8.34 7.96 -3.41
N ILE A 86 -8.73 6.69 -3.55
CA ILE A 86 -9.09 6.12 -4.87
C ILE A 86 -10.19 6.95 -5.51
N GLY A 87 -11.26 7.27 -4.78
CA GLY A 87 -12.36 8.10 -5.29
C GLY A 87 -11.92 9.51 -5.66
N ALA A 88 -11.14 10.17 -4.82
CA ALA A 88 -10.64 11.51 -5.05
C ALA A 88 -9.75 11.59 -6.31
N TYR A 89 -8.82 10.66 -6.46
CA TYR A 89 -7.96 10.61 -7.65
C TYR A 89 -8.69 10.15 -8.90
N SER A 90 -9.68 9.28 -8.76
CA SER A 90 -10.56 8.93 -9.89
C SER A 90 -11.29 10.15 -10.44
N ALA A 91 -11.77 11.03 -9.56
CA ALA A 91 -12.40 12.28 -9.96
C ALA A 91 -11.39 13.25 -10.60
N ALA A 92 -10.18 13.36 -10.03
CA ALA A 92 -9.14 14.24 -10.56
C ALA A 92 -8.63 13.82 -11.94
N LEU A 93 -8.52 12.50 -12.17
CA LEU A 93 -8.08 11.93 -13.47
C LEU A 93 -9.18 11.96 -14.53
N GLY A 94 -10.46 11.98 -14.12
CA GLY A 94 -11.60 11.89 -15.02
C GLY A 94 -11.84 10.48 -15.59
N LYS A 95 -10.77 9.74 -15.90
CA LYS A 95 -10.81 8.34 -16.36
C LYS A 95 -9.73 7.54 -15.66
N VAL A 96 -10.10 6.37 -15.17
CA VAL A 96 -9.18 5.39 -14.58
C VAL A 96 -9.22 4.12 -15.40
N ASP A 97 -8.08 3.68 -15.92
CA ASP A 97 -7.94 2.43 -16.64
C ASP A 97 -7.47 1.28 -15.74
N ALA A 98 -6.65 1.60 -14.73
CA ALA A 98 -6.14 0.62 -13.79
C ALA A 98 -5.89 1.20 -12.39
N ILE A 99 -5.98 0.33 -11.39
CA ILE A 99 -5.52 0.54 -10.01
C ILE A 99 -4.39 -0.45 -9.77
N VAL A 100 -3.30 0.02 -9.18
CA VAL A 100 -2.16 -0.82 -8.80
C VAL A 100 -1.98 -0.80 -7.29
N PHE A 101 -2.03 -1.97 -6.68
CA PHE A 101 -1.61 -2.19 -5.31
C PHE A 101 -0.15 -2.65 -5.30
N THR A 102 0.65 -2.02 -4.46
CA THR A 102 2.09 -2.24 -4.41
C THR A 102 2.63 -1.98 -3.01
N ALA A 103 3.90 -2.25 -2.77
CA ALA A 103 4.57 -2.17 -1.47
C ALA A 103 3.93 -3.06 -0.39
N GLY A 104 4.48 -3.07 0.82
CA GLY A 104 4.16 -4.04 1.86
C GLY A 104 2.68 -4.30 2.09
N VAL A 105 1.86 -3.26 2.30
CA VAL A 105 0.41 -3.40 2.56
C VAL A 105 -0.33 -3.80 1.29
N GLY A 106 -0.04 -3.14 0.17
CA GLY A 106 -0.73 -3.40 -1.10
C GLY A 106 -0.47 -4.81 -1.62
N GLU A 107 0.75 -5.30 -1.49
CA GLU A 107 1.15 -6.62 -1.95
C GLU A 107 0.65 -7.76 -1.06
N HIS A 108 0.69 -7.58 0.26
CA HIS A 108 0.52 -8.69 1.20
C HIS A 108 -0.83 -8.72 1.94
N SER A 109 -1.67 -7.68 1.81
CA SER A 109 -2.97 -7.69 2.48
C SER A 109 -4.16 -7.77 1.54
N ALA A 110 -4.67 -8.97 1.35
CA ALA A 110 -5.93 -9.19 0.65
C ALA A 110 -7.10 -8.47 1.36
N THR A 111 -7.07 -8.39 2.69
CA THR A 111 -8.10 -7.73 3.49
C THR A 111 -8.16 -6.23 3.19
N ILE A 112 -7.01 -5.53 3.21
CA ILE A 112 -6.98 -4.09 2.92
C ILE A 112 -7.34 -3.80 1.47
N ARG A 113 -6.86 -4.59 0.52
CA ARG A 113 -7.27 -4.43 -0.88
C ARG A 113 -8.78 -4.57 -1.03
N GLY A 114 -9.38 -5.53 -0.30
CA GLY A 114 -10.84 -5.72 -0.22
C GLY A 114 -11.56 -4.49 0.29
N LEU A 115 -11.23 -4.05 1.49
CA LEU A 115 -11.84 -2.88 2.14
C LEU A 115 -11.67 -1.60 1.32
N ALA A 116 -10.54 -1.45 0.64
CA ALA A 116 -10.25 -0.28 -0.18
C ALA A 116 -11.05 -0.21 -1.49
N THR A 117 -11.53 -1.36 -2.00
CA THR A 117 -12.25 -1.43 -3.29
C THR A 117 -13.73 -1.77 -3.15
N GLU A 118 -14.18 -2.19 -1.98
CA GLU A 118 -15.58 -2.48 -1.71
C GLU A 118 -16.49 -1.27 -1.97
N GLY A 119 -17.61 -1.48 -2.71
CA GLY A 119 -18.60 -0.44 -3.00
C GLY A 119 -18.13 0.58 -4.05
N LEU A 120 -17.11 0.27 -4.86
CA LEU A 120 -16.64 1.12 -5.94
C LEU A 120 -17.14 0.68 -7.33
N GLU A 121 -18.13 -0.21 -7.39
CA GLU A 121 -18.66 -0.76 -8.65
C GLU A 121 -19.25 0.32 -9.55
N ALA A 122 -19.82 1.37 -8.96
CA ALA A 122 -20.34 2.53 -9.73
C ALA A 122 -19.24 3.26 -10.52
N PHE A 123 -17.98 3.18 -10.06
CA PHE A 123 -16.81 3.69 -10.77
C PHE A 123 -16.23 2.68 -11.78
N GLY A 124 -16.87 1.50 -11.93
CA GLY A 124 -16.39 0.43 -12.79
C GLY A 124 -15.25 -0.38 -12.18
N ILE A 125 -14.98 -0.21 -10.89
CA ILE A 125 -13.95 -0.90 -10.13
C ILE A 125 -14.61 -2.10 -9.43
N LYS A 126 -14.30 -3.32 -9.90
CA LYS A 126 -14.80 -4.55 -9.31
C LYS A 126 -13.65 -5.51 -9.05
N MET A 127 -13.42 -5.83 -7.79
CA MET A 127 -12.41 -6.81 -7.39
C MET A 127 -13.03 -8.21 -7.35
N CYS A 128 -12.28 -9.21 -7.79
CA CYS A 128 -12.63 -10.61 -7.60
C CYS A 128 -12.05 -11.11 -6.28
N SER A 129 -12.91 -11.41 -5.31
CA SER A 129 -12.49 -11.87 -3.99
C SER A 129 -11.59 -13.11 -4.04
N LYS A 130 -11.90 -14.09 -4.89
CA LYS A 130 -11.08 -15.30 -5.08
C LYS A 130 -9.68 -14.96 -5.63
N LYS A 131 -9.60 -14.14 -6.70
CA LYS A 131 -8.31 -13.71 -7.27
C LYS A 131 -7.49 -12.90 -6.25
N ASN A 132 -8.15 -12.04 -5.46
CA ASN A 132 -7.51 -11.25 -4.43
C ASN A 132 -6.90 -12.11 -3.32
N GLN A 133 -7.59 -13.16 -2.88
CA GLN A 133 -7.09 -14.04 -1.83
C GLN A 133 -5.88 -14.87 -2.27
N ILE A 134 -5.86 -15.35 -3.51
CA ILE A 134 -4.72 -16.14 -4.03
C ILE A 134 -3.54 -15.25 -4.47
N SER A 135 -3.75 -13.94 -4.64
CA SER A 135 -2.67 -13.00 -5.01
C SER A 135 -1.78 -12.72 -3.79
N ASN A 136 -0.86 -13.64 -3.53
CA ASN A 136 0.10 -13.57 -2.44
C ASN A 136 1.48 -14.08 -2.91
N THR A 137 2.01 -13.46 -3.96
CA THR A 137 3.36 -13.73 -4.45
C THR A 137 4.12 -12.41 -4.61
N GLY A 138 5.36 -12.35 -4.15
CA GLY A 138 6.29 -11.26 -4.42
C GLY A 138 7.06 -11.45 -5.74
N ASN A 139 6.74 -12.48 -6.53
CA ASN A 139 7.54 -12.95 -7.65
C ASN A 139 6.89 -12.71 -9.02
N ALA A 140 5.64 -12.26 -9.05
CA ALA A 140 4.94 -11.94 -10.30
C ALA A 140 3.85 -10.89 -10.10
N GLU A 141 3.55 -10.18 -11.18
CA GLU A 141 2.40 -9.28 -11.29
C GLU A 141 1.12 -10.10 -11.43
N THR A 142 0.08 -9.70 -10.68
CA THR A 142 -1.20 -10.41 -10.70
C THR A 142 -2.36 -9.48 -11.00
N LEU A 143 -3.36 -9.99 -11.73
CA LEU A 143 -4.61 -9.31 -12.05
C LEU A 143 -5.72 -9.85 -11.14
N ILE A 144 -6.24 -9.00 -10.27
CA ILE A 144 -7.25 -9.36 -9.28
C ILE A 144 -8.63 -8.77 -9.52
N SER A 145 -8.81 -8.01 -10.60
CA SER A 145 -10.14 -7.53 -10.99
C SER A 145 -11.07 -8.67 -11.40
N ALA A 146 -12.38 -8.47 -11.23
CA ALA A 146 -13.39 -9.31 -11.81
C ALA A 146 -13.36 -9.21 -13.35
N ASP A 147 -13.86 -10.23 -14.04
CA ASP A 147 -13.77 -10.29 -15.51
C ASP A 147 -14.62 -9.20 -16.18
N ASP A 148 -15.72 -8.78 -15.53
CA ASP A 148 -16.60 -7.69 -15.97
C ASP A 148 -16.19 -6.31 -15.42
N SER A 149 -15.05 -6.20 -14.75
CA SER A 149 -14.53 -4.92 -14.27
C SER A 149 -14.05 -4.05 -15.42
N LYS A 150 -14.51 -2.80 -15.46
CA LYS A 150 -14.05 -1.81 -16.45
C LYS A 150 -12.65 -1.31 -16.12
N VAL A 151 -12.33 -1.19 -14.84
CA VAL A 151 -11.01 -0.79 -14.32
C VAL A 151 -10.24 -2.05 -13.94
N LYS A 152 -9.04 -2.20 -14.45
CA LYS A 152 -8.17 -3.33 -14.07
C LYS A 152 -7.60 -3.08 -12.68
N ILE A 153 -7.44 -4.15 -11.89
CA ILE A 153 -6.84 -4.07 -10.55
C ILE A 153 -5.66 -5.03 -10.51
N PHE A 154 -4.47 -4.48 -10.35
CA PHE A 154 -3.23 -5.24 -10.30
C PHE A 154 -2.64 -5.24 -8.91
N VAL A 155 -1.91 -6.30 -8.58
CA VAL A 155 -0.91 -6.32 -7.52
C VAL A 155 0.44 -6.46 -8.18
N ILE A 156 1.30 -5.47 -7.98
CA ILE A 156 2.63 -5.40 -8.62
C ILE A 156 3.69 -5.33 -7.52
N PRO A 157 4.55 -6.35 -7.38
CA PRO A 157 5.63 -6.34 -6.41
C PRO A 157 6.65 -5.24 -6.72
N THR A 158 7.06 -4.53 -5.68
CA THR A 158 8.15 -3.55 -5.74
C THR A 158 9.51 -4.21 -5.56
N ASP A 159 10.56 -3.52 -5.98
CA ASP A 159 11.96 -3.92 -5.78
C ASP A 159 12.78 -2.69 -5.34
N GLU A 160 12.44 -2.18 -4.15
CA GLU A 160 13.08 -0.99 -3.59
C GLU A 160 14.57 -1.25 -3.27
N GLU A 161 14.90 -2.48 -2.91
CA GLU A 161 16.27 -2.88 -2.60
C GLU A 161 17.17 -2.82 -3.84
N LEU A 162 16.66 -3.16 -5.02
CA LEU A 162 17.38 -3.04 -6.26
C LEU A 162 17.72 -1.58 -6.57
N VAL A 163 16.72 -0.68 -6.43
CA VAL A 163 16.92 0.76 -6.64
C VAL A 163 18.00 1.30 -5.71
N MET A 164 17.90 1.02 -4.41
CA MET A 164 18.90 1.46 -3.43
C MET A 164 20.29 0.89 -3.72
N THR A 165 20.36 -0.35 -4.18
CA THR A 165 21.65 -1.01 -4.51
C THR A 165 22.28 -0.37 -5.73
N GLU A 166 21.52 -0.08 -6.78
CA GLU A 166 22.03 0.57 -7.98
C GLU A 166 22.46 2.01 -7.70
N ASP A 167 21.68 2.78 -6.92
CA ASP A 167 22.05 4.13 -6.48
C ASP A 167 23.36 4.12 -5.69
N ALA A 168 23.49 3.26 -4.70
CA ALA A 168 24.68 3.14 -3.88
C ALA A 168 25.91 2.77 -4.72
N TYR A 169 25.77 1.80 -5.64
CA TYR A 169 26.83 1.39 -6.54
C TYR A 169 27.25 2.52 -7.48
N ALA A 170 26.29 3.23 -8.07
CA ALA A 170 26.56 4.34 -8.97
C ALA A 170 27.23 5.52 -8.25
N LEU A 171 26.81 5.82 -7.02
CA LEU A 171 27.47 6.83 -6.16
C LEU A 171 28.92 6.45 -5.87
N MET A 172 29.19 5.19 -5.52
CA MET A 172 30.55 4.70 -5.28
C MET A 172 31.44 4.80 -6.53
N LYS A 173 30.87 4.66 -7.71
CA LYS A 173 31.57 4.74 -8.99
C LYS A 173 31.68 6.17 -9.55
N GLY A 174 30.98 7.13 -8.94
CA GLY A 174 30.90 8.50 -9.44
C GLY A 174 30.14 8.63 -10.76
N THR A 175 29.23 7.68 -11.03
CA THR A 175 28.40 7.64 -12.25
C THR A 175 26.93 7.99 -11.98
N TYR A 176 26.55 8.18 -10.72
CA TYR A 176 25.18 8.58 -10.35
C TYR A 176 24.93 10.04 -10.75
N ASP A 177 23.79 10.26 -11.35
CA ASP A 177 23.20 11.57 -11.54
C ASP A 177 21.92 11.66 -10.68
N VAL A 178 21.08 12.65 -10.89
CA VAL A 178 19.77 12.72 -10.24
C VAL A 178 18.86 11.60 -10.76
N HIS A 179 17.92 11.19 -9.94
CA HIS A 179 16.99 10.09 -10.20
C HIS A 179 16.33 10.12 -11.59
N THR A 180 16.02 11.33 -12.08
CA THR A 180 15.40 11.53 -13.39
C THR A 180 16.33 11.27 -14.57
N ASN A 181 17.64 11.31 -14.37
CA ASN A 181 18.65 11.16 -15.42
C ASN A 181 19.37 9.81 -15.36
N PHE A 182 19.38 9.17 -14.19
CA PHE A 182 20.01 7.87 -14.01
C PHE A 182 19.19 6.78 -14.69
N THR A 183 19.85 5.90 -15.44
CA THR A 183 19.20 4.76 -16.11
C THR A 183 19.39 3.51 -15.27
N TYR A 184 18.30 2.98 -14.76
CA TYR A 184 18.28 1.75 -13.98
C TYR A 184 18.25 0.51 -14.87
N SER A 185 18.81 -0.60 -14.38
CA SER A 185 18.85 -1.86 -15.12
C SER A 185 17.47 -2.35 -15.53
N PHE A 186 16.46 -2.15 -14.70
CA PHE A 186 15.08 -2.58 -14.96
C PHE A 186 14.34 -1.72 -16.02
N GLN A 187 14.95 -0.64 -16.50
CA GLN A 187 14.42 0.14 -17.63
C GLN A 187 14.79 -0.50 -18.99
N ASP A 188 15.73 -1.45 -19.01
CA ASP A 188 15.99 -2.23 -20.23
C ASP A 188 14.78 -3.14 -20.53
N PRO A 189 14.17 -3.07 -21.73
CA PRO A 189 13.07 -3.97 -22.11
C PRO A 189 13.41 -5.47 -22.05
N LYS A 190 14.70 -5.80 -21.99
CA LYS A 190 15.18 -7.19 -21.85
C LYS A 190 15.51 -7.57 -20.41
N TYR A 191 15.29 -6.65 -19.47
CA TYR A 191 15.57 -6.94 -18.07
C TYR A 191 14.70 -8.08 -17.56
N VAL A 192 15.32 -9.02 -16.87
CA VAL A 192 14.66 -10.13 -16.19
C VAL A 192 15.19 -10.21 -14.76
N ASN A 193 14.33 -10.10 -13.78
CA ASN A 193 14.68 -10.35 -12.39
C ASN A 193 14.79 -11.86 -12.14
N LYS A 194 16.02 -12.38 -12.23
CA LYS A 194 16.30 -13.83 -12.09
C LYS A 194 15.89 -14.39 -10.73
N ALA A 195 15.94 -13.59 -9.66
CA ALA A 195 15.53 -14.02 -8.33
C ALA A 195 14.01 -14.24 -8.27
N ARG A 196 13.22 -13.34 -8.86
CA ARG A 196 11.77 -13.49 -8.98
C ARG A 196 11.38 -14.67 -9.88
N GLU A 197 12.06 -14.84 -11.00
CA GLU A 197 11.81 -16.01 -11.87
C GLU A 197 12.04 -17.32 -11.13
N ALA A 198 13.13 -17.42 -10.37
CA ALA A 198 13.42 -18.60 -9.57
C ALA A 198 12.41 -18.79 -8.42
N GLY A 199 12.04 -17.71 -7.72
CA GLY A 199 11.05 -17.73 -6.64
C GLY A 199 9.65 -18.13 -7.13
N LEU A 200 9.26 -17.67 -8.31
CA LEU A 200 7.96 -17.97 -8.89
C LEU A 200 7.74 -19.46 -9.15
N VAL A 201 8.79 -20.20 -9.49
CA VAL A 201 8.70 -21.66 -9.67
C VAL A 201 8.21 -22.31 -8.36
N GLY A 202 8.82 -21.95 -7.23
CA GLY A 202 8.41 -22.47 -5.92
C GLY A 202 7.02 -22.03 -5.49
N ASP A 203 6.60 -20.80 -5.85
CA ASP A 203 5.25 -20.32 -5.57
C ASP A 203 4.20 -21.11 -6.37
N LEU A 204 4.47 -21.38 -7.65
CA LEU A 204 3.58 -22.15 -8.52
C LEU A 204 3.48 -23.64 -8.16
N GLU A 205 4.52 -24.19 -7.54
CA GLU A 205 4.47 -25.56 -6.98
C GLU A 205 3.53 -25.64 -5.78
N LYS A 206 3.54 -24.62 -4.92
CA LYS A 206 2.70 -24.54 -3.71
C LYS A 206 1.28 -24.07 -4.01
N HIS A 207 1.13 -23.18 -4.97
CA HIS A 207 -0.09 -22.45 -5.33
C HIS A 207 -0.29 -22.45 -6.85
N PRO A 208 -0.62 -23.60 -7.45
CA PRO A 208 -0.76 -23.71 -8.91
C PRO A 208 -1.86 -22.81 -9.49
N GLU A 209 -2.83 -22.41 -8.68
CA GLU A 209 -3.91 -21.46 -9.03
C GLU A 209 -3.41 -20.05 -9.36
N LEU A 210 -2.20 -19.67 -8.94
CA LEU A 210 -1.58 -18.41 -9.31
C LEU A 210 -1.46 -18.22 -10.83
N LYS A 211 -1.34 -19.32 -11.59
CA LYS A 211 -1.27 -19.28 -13.07
C LYS A 211 -2.45 -18.55 -13.72
N ASP A 212 -3.61 -18.59 -13.06
CA ASP A 212 -4.86 -18.04 -13.60
C ASP A 212 -4.91 -16.50 -13.47
N ILE A 213 -4.04 -15.91 -12.65
CA ILE A 213 -4.06 -14.48 -12.34
C ILE A 213 -2.74 -13.76 -12.65
N ILE A 214 -1.66 -14.50 -12.94
CA ILE A 214 -0.37 -13.89 -13.31
C ILE A 214 -0.52 -13.22 -14.66
N VAL A 215 -0.03 -11.98 -14.74
CA VAL A 215 0.07 -11.20 -15.97
C VAL A 215 1.54 -11.05 -16.31
N ARG A 216 1.94 -11.61 -17.44
CA ARG A 216 3.27 -11.37 -18.00
C ARG A 216 3.15 -10.39 -19.17
N PRO A 217 4.09 -9.42 -19.31
CA PRO A 217 4.12 -8.54 -20.48
C PRO A 217 4.36 -9.28 -21.78
#